data_c7d387b6c867c127444d89fa008c64fb
#
_entry.id   c7d387b6c867c127444d89fa008c64fb
#
_cell.length_a   1.000
_cell.length_b   1.000
_cell.length_c   1.000
_cell.angle_alpha   90.00
_cell.angle_beta   90.00
_cell.angle_gamma   90.00
#
_symmetry.space_group_name_H-M   'P 1'
#
loop_
_entity.id
_entity.type
_entity.pdbx_description
1 polymer ?
#
loop_
_entity_poly.entity_id
_entity_poly.type
_entity_poly.pdbx_seq_one_letter_code
_entity_poly.pdbx_strand_id
1 'polypeptide(L)'
;MPAVSIRSPLCAMNNNEFSQPESPTEEFILQAQGLHKSFFVGKRKLEILRGISMNVRPGEFIALCGASGAGKSTLLNLLAGLDTPDEGHVILSGKRTDQLSDRELTQIRNRQIGFIFQSYHLLPEFDALENVSMPARIARRSYRETIEEAEQLLCRVGLEERIEHRPPELSGGEQQRVAIARALINHPSLLIADEPTGNLDSKTGREILDLLLQLRSERRCALVMATHDTGIADQADHTFHIVDGRLLS
;
A
#
# COMPACT_ATOMS: atom_id res chain seq x y z
N MET A 1 65.91 -34.51 -38.11
CA MET A 1 66.33 -34.48 -36.69
C MET A 1 65.16 -34.02 -35.85
N PRO A 2 64.89 -34.75 -34.79
CA PRO A 2 63.53 -34.78 -34.23
C PRO A 2 63.24 -33.64 -33.23
N ALA A 3 61.97 -33.17 -33.24
CA ALA A 3 61.42 -32.23 -32.29
C ALA A 3 61.08 -32.96 -30.98
N VAL A 4 61.59 -32.43 -29.89
CA VAL A 4 61.28 -32.94 -28.53
C VAL A 4 59.96 -32.32 -28.03
N SER A 5 58.98 -33.19 -27.81
CA SER A 5 57.71 -32.83 -27.18
C SER A 5 57.89 -32.86 -25.66
N ILE A 6 57.68 -31.73 -25.00
CA ILE A 6 57.60 -31.65 -23.54
C ILE A 6 56.15 -31.51 -23.14
N ARG A 7 55.61 -32.58 -22.56
CA ARG A 7 54.30 -32.57 -21.88
C ARG A 7 54.49 -32.00 -20.49
N SER A 8 53.73 -30.92 -20.18
CA SER A 8 53.56 -30.39 -18.82
C SER A 8 52.34 -31.03 -18.16
N PRO A 9 52.38 -31.30 -16.85
CA PRO A 9 51.30 -32.00 -16.15
C PRO A 9 50.10 -31.09 -15.82
N LEU A 10 48.92 -31.66 -15.90
CA LEU A 10 47.63 -31.10 -15.46
C LEU A 10 47.73 -30.61 -14.03
N CYS A 11 47.47 -29.32 -13.83
CA CYS A 11 47.11 -28.75 -12.54
C CYS A 11 45.60 -28.79 -12.44
N ALA A 12 45.10 -29.58 -11.53
CA ALA A 12 43.67 -29.64 -11.19
C ALA A 12 43.24 -28.31 -10.57
N MET A 13 42.44 -27.56 -11.29
CA MET A 13 41.77 -26.38 -10.74
C MET A 13 40.55 -26.86 -9.96
N ASN A 14 40.61 -26.70 -8.65
CA ASN A 14 39.47 -26.77 -7.76
C ASN A 14 38.48 -25.65 -8.14
N ASN A 15 37.35 -26.03 -8.71
CA ASN A 15 36.17 -25.18 -8.80
C ASN A 15 35.56 -25.05 -7.40
N ASN A 16 36.07 -24.13 -6.61
CA ASN A 16 35.31 -23.55 -5.52
C ASN A 16 34.35 -22.53 -6.13
N GLU A 17 33.17 -22.97 -6.53
CA GLU A 17 32.04 -22.09 -6.76
C GLU A 17 31.74 -21.36 -5.45
N PHE A 18 32.20 -20.13 -5.36
CA PHE A 18 31.67 -19.16 -4.43
C PHE A 18 30.22 -18.95 -4.84
N SER A 19 29.30 -19.69 -4.22
CA SER A 19 27.89 -19.36 -4.18
C SER A 19 27.79 -17.97 -3.56
N GLN A 20 27.56 -16.98 -4.41
CA GLN A 20 27.14 -15.66 -3.93
C GLN A 20 25.85 -15.92 -3.11
N PRO A 21 25.69 -15.31 -1.92
CA PRO A 21 24.45 -15.39 -1.21
C PRO A 21 23.41 -14.74 -2.14
N GLU A 22 22.45 -15.54 -2.61
CA GLU A 22 21.23 -15.02 -3.24
C GLU A 22 20.69 -13.96 -2.28
N SER A 23 20.63 -12.71 -2.74
CA SER A 23 19.90 -11.67 -2.01
C SER A 23 18.51 -12.24 -1.73
N PRO A 24 18.00 -12.17 -0.49
CA PRO A 24 16.68 -12.69 -0.17
C PRO A 24 15.71 -11.98 -1.12
N THR A 25 15.16 -12.71 -2.08
CA THR A 25 14.01 -12.27 -2.86
C THR A 25 12.96 -11.96 -1.82
N GLU A 26 12.60 -10.68 -1.67
CA GLU A 26 11.56 -10.28 -0.73
C GLU A 26 10.27 -10.95 -1.20
N GLU A 27 9.97 -12.11 -0.66
CA GLU A 27 8.79 -12.90 -1.00
C GLU A 27 7.51 -12.10 -0.67
N PHE A 28 7.60 -11.20 0.30
CA PHE A 28 6.50 -10.37 0.77
C PHE A 28 6.91 -8.90 0.87
N ILE A 29 6.03 -8.02 0.40
CA ILE A 29 6.21 -6.56 0.55
C ILE A 29 5.75 -6.08 1.93
N LEU A 30 4.81 -6.82 2.55
CA LEU A 30 4.31 -6.56 3.89
C LEU A 30 4.07 -7.89 4.62
N GLN A 31 4.47 -7.93 5.89
CA GLN A 31 4.16 -9.01 6.80
C GLN A 31 3.66 -8.42 8.12
N ALA A 32 2.57 -8.95 8.63
CA ALA A 32 2.03 -8.67 9.96
C ALA A 32 2.14 -9.94 10.80
N GLN A 33 2.68 -9.83 12.00
CA GLN A 33 2.92 -10.97 12.88
C GLN A 33 2.35 -10.72 14.27
N GLY A 34 1.31 -11.46 14.63
CA GLY A 34 0.72 -11.48 15.96
C GLY A 34 0.22 -10.12 16.45
N LEU A 35 -0.43 -9.32 15.59
CA LEU A 35 -0.84 -7.97 15.93
C LEU A 35 -1.97 -7.96 16.95
N HIS A 36 -1.75 -7.33 18.10
CA HIS A 36 -2.76 -6.98 19.08
C HIS A 36 -2.91 -5.46 19.14
N LYS A 37 -4.15 -5.00 19.29
CA LYS A 37 -4.45 -3.58 19.49
C LYS A 37 -5.67 -3.39 20.36
N SER A 38 -5.55 -2.51 21.35
CA SER A 38 -6.62 -2.14 22.27
C SER A 38 -6.74 -0.63 22.40
N PHE A 39 -7.93 -0.15 22.69
CA PHE A 39 -8.20 1.23 23.02
C PHE A 39 -8.88 1.33 24.37
N PHE A 40 -8.74 2.48 25.05
CA PHE A 40 -9.43 2.76 26.30
C PHE A 40 -10.63 3.65 26.05
N VAL A 41 -11.80 3.19 26.46
CA VAL A 41 -13.05 3.97 26.50
C VAL A 41 -13.36 4.23 27.98
N GLY A 42 -12.96 5.39 28.46
CA GLY A 42 -12.94 5.68 29.89
C GLY A 42 -11.98 4.74 30.64
N LYS A 43 -12.51 3.92 31.56
CA LYS A 43 -11.72 2.92 32.32
C LYS A 43 -11.73 1.52 31.71
N ARG A 44 -12.51 1.30 30.64
CA ARG A 44 -12.66 -0.02 30.01
C ARG A 44 -11.66 -0.17 28.88
N LYS A 45 -10.84 -1.21 28.94
CA LYS A 45 -9.98 -1.64 27.84
C LYS A 45 -10.87 -2.40 26.82
N LEU A 46 -10.86 -1.96 25.58
CA LEU A 46 -11.52 -2.61 24.45
C LEU A 46 -10.47 -3.17 23.52
N GLU A 47 -10.34 -4.48 23.47
CA GLU A 47 -9.42 -5.17 22.57
C GLU A 47 -10.05 -5.27 21.18
N ILE A 48 -9.42 -4.66 20.20
CA ILE A 48 -9.91 -4.57 18.81
C ILE A 48 -9.27 -5.66 17.94
N LEU A 49 -7.96 -5.87 18.06
CA LEU A 49 -7.25 -6.90 17.31
C LEU A 49 -6.62 -7.90 18.26
N ARG A 50 -6.68 -9.19 17.89
CA ARG A 50 -6.35 -10.33 18.76
C ARG A 50 -5.44 -11.33 18.07
N GLY A 51 -4.17 -10.94 17.87
CA GLY A 51 -3.15 -11.82 17.32
C GLY A 51 -3.26 -12.02 15.81
N ILE A 52 -3.52 -10.94 15.06
CA ILE A 52 -3.64 -11.00 13.59
C ILE A 52 -2.26 -11.22 12.96
N SER A 53 -2.18 -12.21 12.06
CA SER A 53 -1.01 -12.44 11.21
C SER A 53 -1.45 -12.57 9.76
N MET A 54 -0.74 -11.87 8.84
CA MET A 54 -0.97 -11.94 7.41
C MET A 54 0.26 -11.51 6.62
N ASN A 55 0.36 -11.95 5.39
CA ASN A 55 1.42 -11.57 4.47
C ASN A 55 0.82 -11.03 3.18
N VAL A 56 1.53 -10.12 2.51
CA VAL A 56 1.15 -9.54 1.22
C VAL A 56 2.31 -9.68 0.26
N ARG A 57 2.06 -10.29 -0.90
CA ARG A 57 3.06 -10.41 -1.98
C ARG A 57 3.03 -9.19 -2.90
N PRO A 58 4.14 -8.92 -3.63
CA PRO A 58 4.13 -7.91 -4.67
C PRO A 58 3.01 -8.17 -5.70
N GLY A 59 2.24 -7.13 -6.01
CA GLY A 59 1.15 -7.19 -6.97
C GLY A 59 -0.11 -7.96 -6.52
N GLU A 60 -0.17 -8.48 -5.29
CA GLU A 60 -1.31 -9.21 -4.76
C GLU A 60 -2.46 -8.28 -4.36
N PHE A 61 -3.71 -8.72 -4.57
CA PHE A 61 -4.90 -8.05 -4.07
C PHE A 61 -5.53 -8.84 -2.93
N ILE A 62 -5.58 -8.24 -1.75
CA ILE A 62 -6.20 -8.80 -0.55
C ILE A 62 -7.44 -7.99 -0.18
N ALA A 63 -8.58 -8.66 -0.04
CA ALA A 63 -9.80 -8.09 0.50
C ALA A 63 -9.93 -8.41 2.00
N LEU A 64 -10.22 -7.40 2.82
CA LEU A 64 -10.52 -7.53 4.25
C LEU A 64 -12.02 -7.29 4.45
N CYS A 65 -12.77 -8.37 4.70
CA CYS A 65 -14.20 -8.33 4.93
C CYS A 65 -14.52 -8.40 6.43
N GLY A 66 -15.69 -7.91 6.82
CA GLY A 66 -16.16 -7.99 8.19
C GLY A 66 -17.18 -6.92 8.52
N ALA A 67 -17.90 -7.10 9.62
CA ALA A 67 -18.89 -6.15 10.08
C ALA A 67 -18.29 -4.78 10.42
N SER A 68 -19.11 -3.73 10.47
CA SER A 68 -18.68 -2.43 10.98
C SER A 68 -18.17 -2.59 12.42
N GLY A 69 -17.03 -1.97 12.74
CA GLY A 69 -16.39 -2.09 14.05
C GLY A 69 -15.58 -3.39 14.27
N ALA A 70 -15.48 -4.30 13.31
CA ALA A 70 -14.70 -5.53 13.45
C ALA A 70 -13.17 -5.33 13.56
N GLY A 71 -12.66 -4.10 13.31
CA GLY A 71 -11.25 -3.77 13.42
C GLY A 71 -10.53 -3.58 12.06
N LYS A 72 -11.26 -3.56 10.94
CA LYS A 72 -10.68 -3.41 9.58
C LYS A 72 -9.79 -2.16 9.46
N SER A 73 -10.33 -0.97 9.76
CA SER A 73 -9.59 0.30 9.71
C SER A 73 -8.42 0.33 10.69
N THR A 74 -8.58 -0.26 11.88
CA THR A 74 -7.48 -0.40 12.85
C THR A 74 -6.36 -1.25 12.28
N LEU A 75 -6.68 -2.39 11.65
CA LEU A 75 -5.69 -3.24 11.00
C LEU A 75 -4.97 -2.47 9.88
N LEU A 76 -5.72 -1.82 8.98
CA LEU A 76 -5.14 -1.04 7.88
C LEU A 76 -4.20 0.07 8.38
N ASN A 77 -4.55 0.75 9.48
CA ASN A 77 -3.69 1.77 10.08
C ASN A 77 -2.39 1.19 10.64
N LEU A 78 -2.42 0.00 11.26
CA LEU A 78 -1.22 -0.70 11.71
C LEU A 78 -0.35 -1.12 10.52
N LEU A 79 -0.95 -1.70 9.47
CA LEU A 79 -0.24 -2.12 8.25
C LEU A 79 0.43 -0.93 7.56
N ALA A 80 -0.22 0.25 7.57
CA ALA A 80 0.34 1.49 7.03
C ALA A 80 1.40 2.13 7.94
N GLY A 81 1.61 1.65 9.16
CA GLY A 81 2.44 2.30 10.16
C GLY A 81 1.90 3.67 10.58
N LEU A 82 0.60 3.90 10.47
CA LEU A 82 -0.10 5.09 10.99
C LEU A 82 -0.39 4.98 12.48
N ASP A 83 -0.43 3.76 13.00
CA ASP A 83 -0.55 3.45 14.42
C ASP A 83 0.44 2.34 14.79
N THR A 84 0.66 2.13 16.08
CA THR A 84 1.60 1.12 16.60
C THR A 84 0.80 0.02 17.29
N PRO A 85 1.07 -1.28 17.04
CA PRO A 85 0.42 -2.37 17.76
C PRO A 85 0.84 -2.40 19.24
N ASP A 86 -0.03 -2.92 20.12
CA ASP A 86 0.32 -3.16 21.52
C ASP A 86 1.29 -4.35 21.66
N GLU A 87 1.08 -5.39 20.80
CA GLU A 87 1.94 -6.57 20.68
C GLU A 87 2.03 -6.99 19.22
N GLY A 88 3.07 -7.75 18.88
CA GLY A 88 3.36 -8.11 17.50
C GLY A 88 4.13 -7.02 16.76
N HIS A 89 4.29 -7.18 15.45
CA HIS A 89 5.00 -6.20 14.63
C HIS A 89 4.61 -6.30 13.15
N VAL A 90 4.89 -5.20 12.42
CA VAL A 90 4.74 -5.13 10.97
C VAL A 90 6.14 -5.02 10.36
N ILE A 91 6.36 -5.79 9.29
CA ILE A 91 7.55 -5.71 8.43
C ILE A 91 7.11 -5.16 7.09
N LEU A 92 7.71 -4.07 6.64
CA LEU A 92 7.44 -3.45 5.35
C LEU A 92 8.74 -3.40 4.55
N SER A 93 8.75 -4.04 3.37
CA SER A 93 9.94 -4.17 2.52
C SER A 93 11.18 -4.62 3.32
N GLY A 94 11.03 -5.70 4.09
CA GLY A 94 12.10 -6.31 4.90
C GLY A 94 12.49 -5.54 6.17
N LYS A 95 11.83 -4.42 6.50
CA LYS A 95 12.14 -3.59 7.68
C LYS A 95 11.02 -3.64 8.70
N ARG A 96 11.34 -3.95 9.95
CA ARG A 96 10.40 -3.89 11.07
C ARG A 96 10.06 -2.44 11.39
N THR A 97 8.78 -2.08 11.34
CA THR A 97 8.31 -0.70 11.53
C THR A 97 8.53 -0.19 12.96
N ASP A 98 8.47 -1.07 13.96
CA ASP A 98 8.70 -0.76 15.38
C ASP A 98 10.18 -0.50 15.74
N GLN A 99 11.11 -0.82 14.83
CA GLN A 99 12.56 -0.58 15.00
C GLN A 99 13.04 0.66 14.25
N LEU A 100 12.17 1.30 13.48
CA LEU A 100 12.51 2.49 12.70
C LEU A 100 12.30 3.75 13.54
N SER A 101 13.13 4.75 13.28
CA SER A 101 12.87 6.11 13.75
C SER A 101 11.62 6.70 13.04
N ASP A 102 10.96 7.67 13.67
CA ASP A 102 9.81 8.38 13.09
C ASP A 102 10.11 8.95 11.71
N ARG A 103 11.34 9.40 11.49
CA ARG A 103 11.79 9.93 10.19
C ARG A 103 11.85 8.82 9.13
N GLU A 104 12.43 7.68 9.44
CA GLU A 104 12.53 6.54 8.54
C GLU A 104 11.15 5.97 8.21
N LEU A 105 10.29 5.80 9.22
CA LEU A 105 8.93 5.34 9.05
C LEU A 105 8.12 6.31 8.17
N THR A 106 8.28 7.63 8.39
CA THR A 106 7.63 8.65 7.55
C THR A 106 8.11 8.58 6.10
N GLN A 107 9.41 8.35 5.85
CA GLN A 107 9.94 8.19 4.49
C GLN A 107 9.40 6.94 3.81
N ILE A 108 9.34 5.81 4.53
CA ILE A 108 8.78 4.55 3.99
C ILE A 108 7.31 4.74 3.64
N ARG A 109 6.51 5.28 4.55
CA ARG A 109 5.09 5.58 4.28
C ARG A 109 4.91 6.43 3.04
N ASN A 110 5.65 7.54 2.96
CA ASN A 110 5.51 8.48 1.86
C ASN A 110 5.88 7.88 0.50
N ARG A 111 6.88 6.97 0.45
CA ARG A 111 7.42 6.44 -0.80
C ARG A 111 6.84 5.09 -1.21
N GLN A 112 6.42 4.27 -0.26
CA GLN A 112 6.05 2.87 -0.52
C GLN A 112 4.56 2.59 -0.32
N ILE A 113 3.84 3.46 0.40
CA ILE A 113 2.43 3.26 0.69
C ILE A 113 1.60 4.39 0.09
N GLY A 114 0.59 4.02 -0.71
CA GLY A 114 -0.51 4.90 -1.07
C GLY A 114 -1.72 4.56 -0.20
N PHE A 115 -2.25 5.53 0.55
CA PHE A 115 -3.41 5.31 1.39
C PHE A 115 -4.64 6.02 0.82
N ILE A 116 -5.75 5.29 0.69
CA ILE A 116 -7.04 5.78 0.21
C ILE A 116 -8.04 5.63 1.35
N PHE A 117 -8.53 6.75 1.87
CA PHE A 117 -9.46 6.80 2.99
C PHE A 117 -10.91 6.84 2.52
N GLN A 118 -11.82 6.34 3.32
CA GLN A 118 -13.27 6.43 3.10
C GLN A 118 -13.75 7.89 3.04
N SER A 119 -13.19 8.78 3.87
CA SER A 119 -13.55 10.20 3.94
C SER A 119 -12.63 11.10 3.10
N TYR A 120 -11.97 10.56 2.09
CA TYR A 120 -11.07 11.22 1.13
C TYR A 120 -9.85 11.92 1.78
N HIS A 121 -10.00 12.60 2.90
CA HIS A 121 -8.99 13.37 3.62
C HIS A 121 -8.19 14.31 2.70
N LEU A 122 -8.90 14.99 1.80
CA LEU A 122 -8.31 16.07 1.00
C LEU A 122 -8.12 17.31 1.87
N LEU A 123 -7.08 18.06 1.58
CA LEU A 123 -6.78 19.32 2.22
C LEU A 123 -7.66 20.39 1.58
N PRO A 124 -8.62 21.00 2.31
CA PRO A 124 -9.62 21.88 1.71
C PRO A 124 -9.05 23.22 1.23
N GLU A 125 -7.86 23.60 1.72
CA GLU A 125 -7.15 24.83 1.31
C GLU A 125 -6.46 24.68 -0.05
N PHE A 126 -6.23 23.44 -0.50
CA PHE A 126 -5.53 23.09 -1.72
C PHE A 126 -6.51 22.66 -2.80
N ASP A 127 -6.19 22.99 -4.05
CA ASP A 127 -6.89 22.45 -5.22
C ASP A 127 -6.56 20.96 -5.46
N ALA A 128 -7.14 20.38 -6.53
CA ALA A 128 -6.93 18.98 -6.86
C ALA A 128 -5.45 18.71 -7.22
N LEU A 129 -4.81 19.59 -7.98
CA LEU A 129 -3.41 19.46 -8.38
C LEU A 129 -2.47 19.52 -7.17
N GLU A 130 -2.71 20.46 -6.28
CA GLU A 130 -1.93 20.62 -5.06
C GLU A 130 -2.10 19.40 -4.12
N ASN A 131 -3.34 18.92 -3.95
CA ASN A 131 -3.61 17.70 -3.18
C ASN A 131 -2.86 16.47 -3.73
N VAL A 132 -2.89 16.27 -5.06
CA VAL A 132 -2.19 15.14 -5.71
C VAL A 132 -0.69 15.30 -5.63
N SER A 133 -0.15 16.49 -5.84
CA SER A 133 1.30 16.76 -5.85
C SER A 133 1.94 16.71 -4.45
N MET A 134 1.16 16.90 -3.38
CA MET A 134 1.66 17.06 -2.01
C MET A 134 2.61 15.93 -1.54
N PRO A 135 2.30 14.62 -1.69
CA PRO A 135 3.20 13.57 -1.25
C PRO A 135 4.56 13.60 -1.96
N ALA A 136 4.59 13.94 -3.25
CA ALA A 136 5.84 14.04 -4.02
C ALA A 136 6.67 15.26 -3.60
N ARG A 137 6.01 16.37 -3.25
CA ARG A 137 6.68 17.57 -2.69
C ARG A 137 7.28 17.26 -1.32
N ILE A 138 6.59 16.51 -0.47
CA ILE A 138 7.13 16.01 0.82
C ILE A 138 8.34 15.11 0.58
N ALA A 139 8.32 14.26 -0.46
CA ALA A 139 9.45 13.45 -0.88
C ALA A 139 10.62 14.26 -1.47
N ARG A 140 10.48 15.58 -1.61
CA ARG A 140 11.44 16.53 -2.21
C ARG A 140 11.78 16.20 -3.66
N ARG A 141 10.81 15.69 -4.43
CA ARG A 141 10.94 15.51 -5.87
C ARG A 141 10.98 16.88 -6.58
N SER A 142 11.51 16.88 -7.80
CA SER A 142 11.51 18.07 -8.66
C SER A 142 10.10 18.65 -8.80
N TYR A 143 9.94 19.95 -8.60
CA TYR A 143 8.64 20.63 -8.69
C TYR A 143 8.01 20.44 -10.06
N ARG A 144 8.78 20.68 -11.12
CA ARG A 144 8.29 20.59 -12.50
C ARG A 144 7.81 19.18 -12.83
N GLU A 145 8.62 18.17 -12.57
CA GLU A 145 8.26 16.76 -12.82
C GLU A 145 7.04 16.33 -11.99
N THR A 146 6.95 16.82 -10.74
CA THR A 146 5.82 16.52 -9.84
C THR A 146 4.51 17.08 -10.37
N ILE A 147 4.51 18.33 -10.88
CA ILE A 147 3.31 18.96 -11.43
C ILE A 147 2.89 18.27 -12.73
N GLU A 148 3.83 18.04 -13.65
CA GLU A 148 3.57 17.33 -14.91
C GLU A 148 2.95 15.92 -14.65
N GLU A 149 3.47 15.19 -13.67
CA GLU A 149 2.92 13.87 -13.31
C GLU A 149 1.57 13.96 -12.59
N ALA A 150 1.37 14.94 -11.72
CA ALA A 150 0.10 15.16 -11.04
C ALA A 150 -1.03 15.51 -12.02
N GLU A 151 -0.76 16.36 -13.01
CA GLU A 151 -1.68 16.67 -14.11
C GLU A 151 -2.03 15.40 -14.91
N GLN A 152 -1.02 14.60 -15.29
CA GLN A 152 -1.24 13.35 -16.00
C GLN A 152 -2.11 12.38 -15.19
N LEU A 153 -1.89 12.27 -13.89
CA LEU A 153 -2.71 11.43 -13.01
C LEU A 153 -4.15 11.94 -12.92
N LEU A 154 -4.36 13.26 -12.80
CA LEU A 154 -5.69 13.86 -12.80
C LEU A 154 -6.43 13.63 -14.11
N CYS A 155 -5.76 13.77 -15.26
CA CYS A 155 -6.33 13.39 -16.55
C CYS A 155 -6.69 11.90 -16.61
N ARG A 156 -5.84 11.02 -16.10
CA ARG A 156 -6.10 9.57 -16.09
C ARG A 156 -7.29 9.16 -15.24
N VAL A 157 -7.58 9.92 -14.18
CA VAL A 157 -8.78 9.69 -13.36
C VAL A 157 -10.00 10.46 -13.87
N GLY A 158 -9.90 11.14 -15.03
CA GLY A 158 -11.00 11.86 -15.69
C GLY A 158 -11.33 13.19 -15.02
N LEU A 159 -10.31 13.92 -14.55
CA LEU A 159 -10.46 15.22 -13.86
C LEU A 159 -9.68 16.34 -14.56
N GLU A 160 -9.45 16.24 -15.87
CA GLU A 160 -8.74 17.25 -16.66
C GLU A 160 -9.37 18.65 -16.59
N GLU A 161 -10.69 18.73 -16.45
CA GLU A 161 -11.42 20.01 -16.31
C GLU A 161 -11.58 20.45 -14.83
N ARG A 162 -11.02 19.70 -13.88
CA ARG A 162 -11.17 19.91 -12.43
C ARG A 162 -9.86 20.15 -11.69
N ILE A 163 -8.76 20.33 -12.42
CA ILE A 163 -7.40 20.39 -11.88
C ILE A 163 -7.25 21.48 -10.81
N GLU A 164 -7.85 22.64 -11.01
CA GLU A 164 -7.80 23.81 -10.13
C GLU A 164 -8.99 23.88 -9.13
N HIS A 165 -9.89 22.88 -9.14
CA HIS A 165 -11.04 22.88 -8.23
C HIS A 165 -10.61 22.44 -6.84
N ARG A 166 -11.16 23.11 -5.82
CA ARG A 166 -10.98 22.74 -4.40
C ARG A 166 -11.97 21.66 -3.98
N PRO A 167 -11.67 20.90 -2.92
CA PRO A 167 -12.55 19.82 -2.47
C PRO A 167 -14.03 20.20 -2.30
N PRO A 168 -14.41 21.39 -1.78
CA PRO A 168 -15.83 21.76 -1.69
C PRO A 168 -16.54 21.96 -3.04
N GLU A 169 -15.77 22.12 -4.12
CA GLU A 169 -16.30 22.32 -5.49
C GLU A 169 -16.40 21.00 -6.26
N LEU A 170 -15.94 19.90 -5.65
CA LEU A 170 -15.92 18.56 -6.24
C LEU A 170 -17.03 17.69 -5.64
N SER A 171 -17.66 16.90 -6.48
CA SER A 171 -18.55 15.81 -6.03
C SER A 171 -17.77 14.74 -5.22
N GLY A 172 -18.48 13.90 -4.47
CA GLY A 172 -17.84 12.83 -3.70
C GLY A 172 -17.01 11.87 -4.55
N GLY A 173 -17.52 11.51 -5.74
CA GLY A 173 -16.78 10.68 -6.70
C GLY A 173 -15.54 11.37 -7.25
N GLU A 174 -15.60 12.67 -7.56
CA GLU A 174 -14.45 13.46 -8.00
C GLU A 174 -13.41 13.58 -6.87
N GLN A 175 -13.82 13.82 -5.63
CA GLN A 175 -12.93 13.84 -4.47
C GLN A 175 -12.21 12.50 -4.29
N GLN A 176 -12.92 11.38 -4.47
CA GLN A 176 -12.30 10.05 -4.40
C GLN A 176 -11.29 9.82 -5.53
N ARG A 177 -11.57 10.29 -6.75
CA ARG A 177 -10.62 10.25 -7.86
C ARG A 177 -9.35 11.05 -7.56
N VAL A 178 -9.47 12.23 -6.95
CA VAL A 178 -8.32 13.00 -6.44
C VAL A 178 -7.54 12.22 -5.38
N ALA A 179 -8.24 11.59 -4.42
CA ALA A 179 -7.59 10.78 -3.37
C ALA A 179 -6.83 9.57 -3.96
N ILE A 180 -7.36 8.92 -4.99
CA ILE A 180 -6.69 7.83 -5.70
C ILE A 180 -5.44 8.35 -6.44
N ALA A 181 -5.54 9.46 -7.17
CA ALA A 181 -4.41 10.07 -7.85
C ALA A 181 -3.30 10.47 -6.85
N ARG A 182 -3.68 11.06 -5.72
CA ARG A 182 -2.76 11.41 -4.62
C ARG A 182 -2.04 10.18 -4.06
N ALA A 183 -2.76 9.06 -3.88
CA ALA A 183 -2.16 7.83 -3.37
C ALA A 183 -1.12 7.24 -4.33
N LEU A 184 -1.22 7.51 -5.63
CA LEU A 184 -0.39 6.93 -6.68
C LEU A 184 0.82 7.78 -7.09
N ILE A 185 0.91 9.06 -6.71
CA ILE A 185 1.92 10.01 -7.21
C ILE A 185 3.37 9.59 -6.92
N ASN A 186 3.62 8.89 -5.83
CA ASN A 186 4.95 8.42 -5.46
C ASN A 186 5.25 6.99 -5.92
N HIS A 187 4.47 6.41 -6.84
CA HIS A 187 4.62 5.04 -7.34
C HIS A 187 4.74 4.01 -6.20
N PRO A 188 3.75 3.95 -5.30
CA PRO A 188 3.84 3.06 -4.14
C PRO A 188 3.88 1.59 -4.58
N SER A 189 4.58 0.76 -3.82
CA SER A 189 4.56 -0.69 -4.00
C SER A 189 3.30 -1.33 -3.38
N LEU A 190 2.68 -0.64 -2.43
CA LEU A 190 1.48 -1.07 -1.70
C LEU A 190 0.43 0.03 -1.66
N LEU A 191 -0.79 -0.30 -2.08
CA LEU A 191 -1.99 0.51 -1.83
C LEU A 191 -2.76 -0.07 -0.66
N ILE A 192 -3.21 0.79 0.23
CA ILE A 192 -4.12 0.46 1.33
C ILE A 192 -5.38 1.29 1.14
N ALA A 193 -6.54 0.64 1.08
CA ALA A 193 -7.82 1.31 0.85
C ALA A 193 -8.82 0.94 1.95
N ASP A 194 -9.30 1.92 2.68
CA ASP A 194 -10.30 1.75 3.72
C ASP A 194 -11.67 2.15 3.20
N GLU A 195 -12.49 1.17 2.81
CA GLU A 195 -13.83 1.33 2.24
C GLU A 195 -13.92 2.45 1.18
N PRO A 196 -13.12 2.39 0.09
CA PRO A 196 -12.92 3.52 -0.83
C PRO A 196 -14.19 3.97 -1.57
N THR A 197 -15.25 3.20 -1.51
CA THR A 197 -16.56 3.47 -2.15
C THR A 197 -17.70 3.64 -1.16
N GLY A 198 -17.42 3.55 0.16
CA GLY A 198 -18.45 3.51 1.19
C GLY A 198 -19.34 4.77 1.30
N ASN A 199 -18.87 5.90 0.79
CA ASN A 199 -19.62 7.18 0.79
C ASN A 199 -20.22 7.53 -0.59
N LEU A 200 -20.22 6.60 -1.54
CA LEU A 200 -20.66 6.81 -2.90
C LEU A 200 -21.92 6.01 -3.22
N ASP A 201 -22.69 6.48 -4.19
CA ASP A 201 -23.76 5.66 -4.75
C ASP A 201 -23.19 4.44 -5.50
N SER A 202 -23.99 3.41 -5.67
CA SER A 202 -23.55 2.11 -6.22
C SER A 202 -22.96 2.20 -7.62
N LYS A 203 -23.41 3.15 -8.48
CA LYS A 203 -22.90 3.31 -9.84
C LYS A 203 -21.52 3.97 -9.79
N THR A 204 -21.42 5.12 -9.15
CA THR A 204 -20.16 5.84 -8.95
C THR A 204 -19.13 4.97 -8.22
N GLY A 205 -19.57 4.22 -7.20
CA GLY A 205 -18.72 3.29 -6.48
C GLY A 205 -18.06 2.24 -7.38
N ARG A 206 -18.80 1.64 -8.29
CA ARG A 206 -18.25 0.66 -9.27
C ARG A 206 -17.24 1.31 -10.20
N GLU A 207 -17.55 2.48 -10.77
CA GLU A 207 -16.64 3.21 -11.65
C GLU A 207 -15.30 3.54 -10.94
N ILE A 208 -15.36 3.95 -9.67
CA ILE A 208 -14.18 4.24 -8.84
C ILE A 208 -13.38 2.97 -8.56
N LEU A 209 -14.05 1.86 -8.29
CA LEU A 209 -13.39 0.60 -8.05
C LEU A 209 -12.67 0.09 -9.30
N ASP A 210 -13.38 0.06 -10.44
CA ASP A 210 -12.81 -0.37 -11.72
C ASP A 210 -11.57 0.46 -12.06
N LEU A 211 -11.66 1.79 -11.88
CA LEU A 211 -10.53 2.69 -12.05
C LEU A 211 -9.34 2.34 -11.13
N LEU A 212 -9.60 2.11 -9.84
CA LEU A 212 -8.56 1.76 -8.86
C LEU A 212 -7.87 0.44 -9.22
N LEU A 213 -8.65 -0.59 -9.57
CA LEU A 213 -8.12 -1.90 -9.96
C LEU A 213 -7.33 -1.83 -11.27
N GLN A 214 -7.79 -1.05 -12.24
CA GLN A 214 -7.07 -0.79 -13.48
C GLN A 214 -5.71 -0.12 -13.19
N LEU A 215 -5.69 0.99 -12.45
CA LEU A 215 -4.46 1.73 -12.12
C LEU A 215 -3.48 0.90 -11.29
N ARG A 216 -3.99 0.09 -10.36
CA ARG A 216 -3.21 -0.88 -9.58
C ARG A 216 -2.54 -1.90 -10.51
N SER A 217 -3.30 -2.49 -11.43
CA SER A 217 -2.78 -3.50 -12.37
C SER A 217 -1.68 -2.94 -13.27
N GLU A 218 -1.88 -1.77 -13.85
CA GLU A 218 -0.89 -1.10 -14.69
C GLU A 218 0.42 -0.80 -13.95
N ARG A 219 0.34 -0.45 -12.68
CA ARG A 219 1.50 -0.14 -11.83
C ARG A 219 2.08 -1.35 -11.10
N ARG A 220 1.43 -2.51 -11.18
CA ARG A 220 1.80 -3.75 -10.50
C ARG A 220 1.98 -3.59 -8.99
N CYS A 221 1.25 -2.66 -8.37
CA CYS A 221 1.28 -2.49 -6.93
C CYS A 221 0.33 -3.49 -6.25
N ALA A 222 0.69 -3.92 -5.05
CA ALA A 222 -0.20 -4.71 -4.22
C ALA A 222 -1.32 -3.84 -3.66
N LEU A 223 -2.44 -4.46 -3.27
CA LEU A 223 -3.59 -3.77 -2.71
C LEU A 223 -4.13 -4.55 -1.50
N VAL A 224 -4.30 -3.86 -0.38
CA VAL A 224 -5.07 -4.34 0.76
C VAL A 224 -6.27 -3.43 0.92
N MET A 225 -7.47 -3.96 0.74
CA MET A 225 -8.70 -3.17 0.74
C MET A 225 -9.70 -3.70 1.77
N ALA A 226 -10.14 -2.83 2.68
CA ALA A 226 -11.32 -3.11 3.48
C ALA A 226 -12.59 -2.86 2.66
N THR A 227 -13.50 -3.82 2.66
CA THR A 227 -14.77 -3.71 1.95
C THR A 227 -15.85 -4.55 2.63
N HIS A 228 -17.10 -4.15 2.44
CA HIS A 228 -18.27 -4.95 2.76
C HIS A 228 -18.99 -5.44 1.49
N ASP A 229 -18.49 -5.09 0.31
CA ASP A 229 -19.03 -5.52 -0.99
C ASP A 229 -18.42 -6.88 -1.39
N THR A 230 -19.27 -7.90 -1.48
CA THR A 230 -18.86 -9.26 -1.86
C THR A 230 -18.35 -9.33 -3.29
N GLY A 231 -18.89 -8.53 -4.21
CA GLY A 231 -18.45 -8.50 -5.60
C GLY A 231 -17.03 -7.94 -5.78
N ILE A 232 -16.57 -7.14 -4.81
CA ILE A 232 -15.18 -6.69 -4.72
C ILE A 232 -14.30 -7.80 -4.16
N ALA A 233 -14.77 -8.44 -3.08
CA ALA A 233 -14.05 -9.52 -2.45
C ALA A 233 -13.80 -10.71 -3.42
N ASP A 234 -14.75 -10.99 -4.30
CA ASP A 234 -14.63 -12.04 -5.33
C ASP A 234 -13.55 -11.76 -6.40
N GLN A 235 -13.08 -10.50 -6.52
CA GLN A 235 -12.01 -10.12 -7.45
C GLN A 235 -10.62 -10.15 -6.79
N ALA A 236 -10.55 -10.37 -5.47
CA ALA A 236 -9.30 -10.43 -4.74
C ALA A 236 -8.61 -11.78 -4.90
N ASP A 237 -7.27 -11.77 -4.90
CA ASP A 237 -6.47 -13.00 -4.90
C ASP A 237 -6.69 -13.79 -3.59
N HIS A 238 -6.89 -13.04 -2.47
CA HIS A 238 -7.23 -13.61 -1.16
C HIS A 238 -8.25 -12.74 -0.43
N THR A 239 -9.22 -13.38 0.21
CA THR A 239 -10.22 -12.72 1.05
C THR A 239 -10.09 -13.20 2.49
N PHE A 240 -9.90 -12.26 3.40
CA PHE A 240 -9.88 -12.52 4.84
C PHE A 240 -11.11 -11.91 5.51
N HIS A 241 -11.70 -12.64 6.41
CA HIS A 241 -12.81 -12.17 7.24
C HIS A 241 -12.31 -11.79 8.64
N ILE A 242 -12.59 -10.57 9.08
CA ILE A 242 -12.32 -10.16 10.46
C ILE A 242 -13.56 -10.36 11.28
N VAL A 243 -13.48 -11.25 12.27
CA VAL A 243 -14.55 -11.54 13.24
C VAL A 243 -13.95 -11.46 14.64
N ASP A 244 -14.56 -10.65 15.50
CA ASP A 244 -14.12 -10.45 16.90
C ASP A 244 -12.61 -10.18 17.05
N GLY A 245 -12.05 -9.38 16.13
CA GLY A 245 -10.64 -9.00 16.11
C GLY A 245 -9.67 -10.08 15.65
N ARG A 246 -10.14 -11.16 15.02
CA ARG A 246 -9.32 -12.25 14.46
C ARG A 246 -9.54 -12.40 12.97
N LEU A 247 -8.52 -12.83 12.24
CA LEU A 247 -8.66 -13.22 10.84
C LEU A 247 -9.14 -14.66 10.74
N LEU A 248 -10.18 -14.86 9.93
CA LEU A 248 -10.65 -16.15 9.45
C LEU A 248 -10.38 -16.20 7.94
N SER A 249 -9.76 -17.26 7.49
CA SER A 249 -9.52 -17.56 6.06
C SER A 249 -10.67 -18.37 5.49
#